data_da9a7135bcd0f5fb3c9dbbe1da6c147e
#
_entry.id   da9a7135bcd0f5fb3c9dbbe1da6c147e
#
_cell.length_a   1.000
_cell.length_b   1.000
_cell.length_c   1.000
_cell.angle_alpha   90.00
_cell.angle_beta   90.00
_cell.angle_gamma   90.00
#
_symmetry.space_group_name_H-M   'P 1'
#
loop_
_entity.id
_entity.type
_entity.pdbx_description
1 polymer ?
#
loop_
_entity_poly.entity_id
_entity_poly.type
_entity_poly.pdbx_seq_one_letter_code
_entity_poly.pdbx_strand_id
1 'polypeptide(L)'
;MRQITVTEHLLLHQKQSPMASGQFTRLLNELIFSAKIISREVNKAGLVDILGETGNTNASGDSVKRLDEFAHRILVHRMQRAGVLCALASEEQADIIQIPNKFPKGEYILLVDPLDGSSNIDANVSIGTIFSIHRSKPKDLD
;
A
#
# COMPACT_ATOMS: atom_id res chain seq x y z
N MET A 1 -25.90 -9.77 -7.33
CA MET A 1 -24.66 -9.27 -7.96
C MET A 1 -23.54 -10.25 -7.60
N ARG A 2 -22.86 -10.88 -8.59
CA ARG A 2 -21.76 -11.82 -8.29
C ARG A 2 -20.55 -11.01 -7.84
N GLN A 3 -20.06 -11.24 -6.63
CA GLN A 3 -18.80 -10.67 -6.16
C GLN A 3 -17.66 -11.42 -6.83
N ILE A 4 -16.70 -10.68 -7.41
CA ILE A 4 -15.48 -11.24 -7.97
C ILE A 4 -14.28 -10.64 -7.22
N THR A 5 -13.22 -11.41 -7.11
CA THR A 5 -11.96 -10.92 -6.53
C THR A 5 -11.21 -10.05 -7.54
N VAL A 6 -10.30 -9.19 -7.05
CA VAL A 6 -9.42 -8.40 -7.94
C VAL A 6 -8.61 -9.33 -8.84
N THR A 7 -8.10 -10.43 -8.31
CA THR A 7 -7.36 -11.43 -9.10
C THR A 7 -8.21 -12.03 -10.22
N GLU A 8 -9.48 -12.41 -9.93
CA GLU A 8 -10.41 -12.93 -10.94
C GLU A 8 -10.69 -11.87 -12.02
N HIS A 9 -10.92 -10.62 -11.61
CA HIS A 9 -11.10 -9.50 -12.54
C HIS A 9 -9.90 -9.31 -13.48
N LEU A 10 -8.69 -9.30 -12.91
CA LEU A 10 -7.45 -9.15 -13.69
C LEU A 10 -7.26 -10.28 -14.69
N LEU A 11 -7.48 -11.53 -14.29
CA LEU A 11 -7.35 -12.70 -15.16
C LEU A 11 -8.33 -12.65 -16.34
N LEU A 12 -9.57 -12.19 -16.09
CA LEU A 12 -10.58 -12.05 -17.13
C LEU A 12 -10.17 -11.00 -18.18
N HIS A 13 -9.58 -9.86 -17.74
CA HIS A 13 -9.19 -8.77 -18.63
C HIS A 13 -7.83 -8.99 -19.29
N GLN A 14 -6.92 -9.75 -18.66
CA GLN A 14 -5.60 -10.05 -19.22
C GLN A 14 -5.69 -10.78 -20.56
N LYS A 15 -6.72 -11.61 -20.75
CA LYS A 15 -6.98 -12.30 -22.03
C LYS A 15 -7.23 -11.34 -23.20
N GLN A 16 -7.66 -10.11 -22.91
CA GLN A 16 -7.95 -9.06 -23.90
C GLN A 16 -6.70 -8.22 -24.23
N SER A 17 -5.58 -8.47 -23.56
CA SER A 17 -4.33 -7.71 -23.70
C SER A 17 -3.19 -8.64 -24.07
N PRO A 18 -2.99 -8.95 -25.37
CA PRO A 18 -1.97 -9.91 -25.84
C PRO A 18 -0.54 -9.55 -25.42
N MET A 19 -0.27 -8.24 -25.17
CA MET A 19 1.02 -7.71 -24.75
C MET A 19 1.19 -7.63 -23.22
N ALA A 20 0.26 -8.18 -22.45
CA ALA A 20 0.32 -8.13 -21.00
C ALA A 20 1.45 -9.01 -20.46
N SER A 21 2.45 -8.40 -19.84
CA SER A 21 3.59 -9.09 -19.22
C SER A 21 3.31 -9.72 -17.86
N GLY A 22 2.13 -9.45 -17.27
CA GLY A 22 1.78 -9.85 -15.91
C GLY A 22 2.35 -8.93 -14.82
N GLN A 23 3.19 -7.96 -15.15
CA GLN A 23 3.78 -7.04 -14.16
C GLN A 23 2.73 -6.22 -13.41
N PHE A 24 1.72 -5.71 -14.10
CA PHE A 24 0.62 -4.98 -13.46
C PHE A 24 -0.18 -5.86 -12.49
N THR A 25 -0.47 -7.10 -12.87
CA THR A 25 -1.12 -8.08 -12.00
C THR A 25 -0.30 -8.35 -10.76
N ARG A 26 1.03 -8.50 -10.91
CA ARG A 26 1.95 -8.67 -9.78
C ARG A 26 1.94 -7.47 -8.86
N LEU A 27 2.00 -6.25 -9.40
CA LEU A 27 1.94 -5.01 -8.62
C LEU A 27 0.67 -4.93 -7.77
N LEU A 28 -0.50 -5.16 -8.40
CA LEU A 28 -1.77 -5.14 -7.68
C LEU A 28 -1.88 -6.23 -6.61
N ASN A 29 -1.37 -7.43 -6.86
CA ASN A 29 -1.37 -8.49 -5.84
C ASN A 29 -0.50 -8.12 -4.64
N GLU A 30 0.66 -7.47 -4.83
CA GLU A 30 1.50 -6.99 -3.74
C GLU A 30 0.83 -5.86 -2.95
N LEU A 31 0.12 -4.93 -3.62
CA LEU A 31 -0.68 -3.89 -2.98
C LEU A 31 -1.80 -4.50 -2.13
N ILE A 32 -2.58 -5.43 -2.70
CA ILE A 32 -3.67 -6.11 -1.99
C ILE A 32 -3.14 -6.85 -0.76
N PHE A 33 -2.02 -7.52 -0.88
CA PHE A 33 -1.43 -8.24 0.24
C PHE A 33 -0.95 -7.28 1.34
N SER A 34 -0.32 -6.16 0.95
CA SER A 34 0.07 -5.09 1.88
C SER A 34 -1.14 -4.53 2.62
N ALA A 35 -2.20 -4.18 1.89
CA ALA A 35 -3.44 -3.66 2.46
C ALA A 35 -4.09 -4.65 3.47
N LYS A 36 -4.05 -5.96 3.19
CA LYS A 36 -4.55 -6.97 4.14
C LYS A 36 -3.74 -7.02 5.43
N ILE A 37 -2.42 -6.86 5.36
CA ILE A 37 -1.56 -6.81 6.55
C ILE A 37 -1.87 -5.55 7.36
N ILE A 38 -1.95 -4.39 6.69
CA ILE A 38 -2.27 -3.10 7.32
C ILE A 38 -3.64 -3.17 7.99
N SER A 39 -4.68 -3.60 7.26
CA SER A 39 -6.04 -3.74 7.78
C SER A 39 -6.11 -4.62 9.02
N ARG A 40 -5.34 -5.71 9.06
CA ARG A 40 -5.28 -6.58 10.24
C ARG A 40 -4.73 -5.85 11.46
N GLU A 41 -3.68 -5.06 11.31
CA GLU A 41 -3.06 -4.34 12.45
C GLU A 41 -3.94 -3.17 12.90
N VAL A 42 -4.57 -2.45 11.97
CA VAL A 42 -5.55 -1.41 12.27
C VAL A 42 -6.72 -1.96 13.08
N ASN A 43 -7.28 -3.10 12.66
CA ASN A 43 -8.38 -3.73 13.38
C ASN A 43 -7.99 -4.18 14.81
N LYS A 44 -6.74 -4.57 15.02
CA LYS A 44 -6.25 -4.89 16.38
C LYS A 44 -6.15 -3.63 17.25
N ALA A 45 -5.61 -2.53 16.69
CA ALA A 45 -5.49 -1.27 17.39
C ALA A 45 -6.88 -0.74 17.83
N GLY A 46 -7.84 -0.71 16.90
CA GLY A 46 -9.22 -0.32 17.22
C GLY A 46 -9.89 -1.19 18.29
N LEU A 47 -9.54 -2.49 18.35
CA LEU A 47 -10.06 -3.37 19.38
C LEU A 47 -9.50 -3.04 20.77
N VAL A 48 -8.22 -2.69 20.88
CA VAL A 48 -7.57 -2.30 22.14
C VAL A 48 -8.17 -1.00 22.66
N ASP A 49 -8.40 -0.01 21.79
CA ASP A 49 -9.02 1.25 22.17
C ASP A 49 -10.49 1.07 22.66
N ILE A 50 -11.27 0.21 22.00
CA ILE A 50 -12.66 -0.10 22.40
C ILE A 50 -12.71 -0.82 23.74
N LEU A 51 -11.73 -1.66 24.07
CA LEU A 51 -11.67 -2.40 25.33
C LEU A 51 -11.18 -1.55 26.52
N GLY A 52 -10.78 -0.29 26.28
CA GLY A 52 -10.48 0.67 27.36
C GLY A 52 -9.18 0.40 28.10
N GLU A 53 -8.24 -0.32 27.51
CA GLU A 53 -6.96 -0.64 28.15
C GLU A 53 -5.96 0.53 28.21
N THR A 54 -6.28 1.67 27.58
CA THR A 54 -5.40 2.87 27.59
C THR A 54 -6.12 4.09 28.15
N GLY A 55 -6.10 4.25 29.45
CA GLY A 55 -6.63 5.42 30.15
C GLY A 55 -5.82 6.72 30.00
N ASN A 56 -5.00 6.87 28.96
CA ASN A 56 -4.16 8.04 28.72
C ASN A 56 -4.39 8.59 27.31
N THR A 57 -4.87 9.82 27.21
CA THR A 57 -5.06 10.58 25.96
C THR A 57 -3.79 10.74 25.11
N ASN A 58 -2.59 10.64 25.69
CA ASN A 58 -1.32 10.68 24.98
C ASN A 58 -0.99 9.34 24.26
N ALA A 59 -1.63 8.24 24.64
CA ALA A 59 -1.40 6.92 24.06
C ALA A 59 -2.03 6.76 22.67
N SER A 60 -3.15 7.45 22.37
CA SER A 60 -3.84 7.39 21.08
C SER A 60 -2.98 7.99 19.95
N GLY A 61 -2.43 9.20 20.14
CA GLY A 61 -1.59 9.85 19.12
C GLY A 61 -0.32 9.05 18.80
N ASP A 62 0.31 8.45 19.80
CA ASP A 62 1.48 7.58 19.62
C ASP A 62 1.13 6.26 18.94
N SER A 63 -0.09 5.75 19.14
CA SER A 63 -0.58 4.54 18.49
C SER A 63 -0.87 4.79 17.02
N VAL A 64 -1.52 5.90 16.67
CA VAL A 64 -1.78 6.33 15.29
C VAL A 64 -0.46 6.46 14.53
N LYS A 65 0.49 7.23 15.06
CA LYS A 65 1.80 7.40 14.43
C LYS A 65 2.54 6.07 14.20
N ARG A 66 2.47 5.14 15.14
CA ARG A 66 3.05 3.80 14.98
C ARG A 66 2.37 2.98 13.88
N LEU A 67 1.06 3.17 13.68
CA LEU A 67 0.33 2.50 12.59
C LEU A 67 0.71 3.07 11.22
N ASP A 68 0.86 4.40 11.11
CA ASP A 68 1.35 5.04 9.88
C ASP A 68 2.76 4.56 9.52
N GLU A 69 3.68 4.58 10.48
CA GLU A 69 5.04 4.06 10.29
C GLU A 69 5.05 2.57 9.91
N PHE A 70 4.17 1.77 10.52
CA PHE A 70 4.03 0.35 10.19
C PHE A 70 3.50 0.17 8.78
N ALA A 71 2.43 0.86 8.40
CA ALA A 71 1.80 0.78 7.08
C ALA A 71 2.79 1.17 5.99
N HIS A 72 3.48 2.31 6.17
CA HIS A 72 4.54 2.78 5.29
C HIS A 72 5.65 1.74 5.12
N ARG A 73 6.21 1.25 6.23
CA ARG A 73 7.30 0.26 6.22
C ARG A 73 6.91 -1.03 5.50
N ILE A 74 5.71 -1.57 5.75
CA ILE A 74 5.24 -2.79 5.10
C ILE A 74 5.12 -2.57 3.59
N LEU A 75 4.48 -1.48 3.19
CA LEU A 75 4.25 -1.18 1.79
C LEU A 75 5.57 -0.96 1.05
N VAL A 76 6.45 -0.09 1.54
CA VAL A 76 7.75 0.18 0.92
C VAL A 76 8.58 -1.10 0.81
N HIS A 77 8.68 -1.88 1.90
CA HIS A 77 9.45 -3.11 1.92
C HIS A 77 9.00 -4.11 0.84
N ARG A 78 7.69 -4.26 0.64
CA ARG A 78 7.13 -5.17 -0.36
C ARG A 78 7.29 -4.63 -1.77
N MET A 79 6.97 -3.36 -1.96
CA MET A 79 7.03 -2.71 -3.27
C MET A 79 8.46 -2.67 -3.83
N GLN A 80 9.46 -2.39 -3.02
CA GLN A 80 10.86 -2.43 -3.46
C GLN A 80 11.31 -3.81 -3.95
N ARG A 81 10.70 -4.89 -3.46
CA ARG A 81 11.02 -6.29 -3.80
C ARG A 81 10.16 -6.89 -4.90
N ALA A 82 9.10 -6.21 -5.26
CA ALA A 82 8.14 -6.68 -6.26
C ALA A 82 8.77 -6.85 -7.66
N GLY A 83 9.86 -6.12 -7.97
CA GLY A 83 10.54 -6.19 -9.27
C GLY A 83 9.74 -5.59 -10.42
N VAL A 84 8.79 -4.70 -10.11
CA VAL A 84 7.87 -4.10 -11.10
C VAL A 84 7.90 -2.58 -11.06
N LEU A 85 8.54 -1.98 -10.04
CA LEU A 85 8.67 -0.54 -9.91
C LEU A 85 10.04 -0.04 -10.35
N CYS A 86 10.09 1.17 -10.90
CA CYS A 86 11.29 1.97 -11.07
C CYS A 86 11.43 3.04 -9.97
N ALA A 87 10.30 3.54 -9.44
CA ALA A 87 10.26 4.50 -8.36
C ALA A 87 8.99 4.34 -7.51
N LEU A 88 9.06 4.84 -6.29
CA LEU A 88 7.96 4.87 -5.33
C LEU A 88 7.96 6.23 -4.62
N ALA A 89 6.81 6.87 -4.51
CA ALA A 89 6.60 8.03 -3.66
C ALA A 89 5.52 7.71 -2.63
N SER A 90 5.76 8.08 -1.39
CA SER A 90 4.84 7.86 -0.27
C SER A 90 4.53 9.19 0.40
N GLU A 91 3.29 9.38 0.85
CA GLU A 91 2.89 10.56 1.62
C GLU A 91 3.74 10.73 2.87
N GLU A 92 4.14 9.62 3.50
CA GLU A 92 4.94 9.57 4.71
C GLU A 92 6.42 9.94 4.52
N GLN A 93 6.86 10.22 3.29
CA GLN A 93 8.26 10.53 3.00
C GLN A 93 8.39 11.61 1.91
N ALA A 94 9.08 12.71 2.22
CA ALA A 94 9.24 13.83 1.30
C ALA A 94 10.00 13.49 0.00
N ASP A 95 10.96 12.57 0.08
CA ASP A 95 11.80 12.20 -1.05
C ASP A 95 11.28 10.94 -1.77
N ILE A 96 11.55 10.87 -3.08
CA ILE A 96 11.27 9.67 -3.87
C ILE A 96 12.09 8.50 -3.33
N ILE A 97 11.40 7.41 -3.05
CA ILE A 97 12.00 6.17 -2.57
C ILE A 97 12.55 5.39 -3.77
N GLN A 98 13.86 5.33 -3.85
CA GLN A 98 14.54 4.59 -4.90
C GLN A 98 14.42 3.08 -4.69
N ILE A 99 14.31 2.34 -5.80
CA ILE A 99 14.42 0.88 -5.75
C ILE A 99 15.90 0.51 -5.63
N PRO A 100 16.32 -0.15 -4.54
CA PRO A 100 17.70 -0.54 -4.35
C PRO A 100 18.24 -1.39 -5.51
N ASN A 101 19.49 -1.16 -5.94
CA ASN A 101 20.07 -1.85 -7.10
C ASN A 101 20.14 -3.38 -6.96
N LYS A 102 20.08 -3.91 -5.74
CA LYS A 102 19.99 -5.36 -5.48
C LYS A 102 18.66 -6.01 -5.87
N PHE A 103 17.63 -5.19 -6.14
CA PHE A 103 16.31 -5.68 -6.57
C PHE A 103 16.09 -5.37 -8.04
N PRO A 104 15.37 -6.24 -8.76
CA PRO A 104 14.96 -5.95 -10.13
C PRO A 104 14.11 -4.67 -10.17
N LYS A 105 14.30 -3.87 -11.21
CA LYS A 105 13.47 -2.71 -11.52
C LYS A 105 12.49 -3.06 -12.61
N GLY A 106 11.31 -2.47 -12.55
CA GLY A 106 10.27 -2.58 -13.58
C GLY A 106 9.96 -1.23 -14.20
N GLU A 107 8.81 -1.12 -14.83
CA GLU A 107 8.40 0.06 -15.60
C GLU A 107 7.33 0.91 -14.91
N TYR A 108 6.92 0.56 -13.69
CA TYR A 108 5.87 1.30 -12.99
C TYR A 108 6.43 2.25 -11.93
N ILE A 109 5.73 3.37 -11.77
CA ILE A 109 5.90 4.33 -10.68
C ILE A 109 4.65 4.21 -9.82
N LEU A 110 4.82 4.07 -8.51
CA LEU A 110 3.74 4.02 -7.55
C LEU A 110 3.78 5.28 -6.67
N LEU A 111 2.65 5.98 -6.58
CA LEU A 111 2.41 7.01 -5.58
C LEU A 111 1.40 6.43 -4.58
N VAL A 112 1.63 6.60 -3.28
CA VAL A 112 0.80 5.96 -2.27
C VAL A 112 0.71 6.78 -1.00
N ASP A 113 -0.50 6.82 -0.44
CA ASP A 113 -0.77 7.06 0.95
C ASP A 113 -1.09 5.71 1.61
N PRO A 114 -0.20 5.19 2.47
CA PRO A 114 -0.35 3.87 3.06
C PRO A 114 -1.56 3.74 3.98
N LEU A 115 -1.93 4.83 4.69
CA LEU A 115 -3.00 4.82 5.68
C LEU A 115 -3.74 6.18 5.77
N ASP A 116 -4.43 6.53 4.68
CA ASP A 116 -5.28 7.74 4.64
C ASP A 116 -6.37 7.71 5.71
N GLY A 117 -6.51 8.83 6.40
CA GLY A 117 -7.48 9.00 7.48
C GLY A 117 -7.04 8.41 8.83
N SER A 118 -5.76 8.10 9.03
CA SER A 118 -5.21 7.53 10.26
C SER A 118 -5.56 8.32 11.52
N SER A 119 -5.61 9.66 11.43
CA SER A 119 -6.01 10.55 12.52
C SER A 119 -7.45 10.32 13.03
N ASN A 120 -8.28 9.58 12.29
CA ASN A 120 -9.66 9.29 12.62
C ASN A 120 -9.87 7.85 13.16
N ILE A 121 -8.82 7.12 13.44
CA ILE A 121 -8.90 5.72 13.93
C ILE A 121 -9.73 5.66 15.21
N ASP A 122 -9.50 6.58 16.14
CA ASP A 122 -10.22 6.66 17.42
C ASP A 122 -11.71 7.02 17.25
N ALA A 123 -12.06 7.68 16.15
CA ALA A 123 -13.43 8.07 15.85
C ALA A 123 -14.24 6.99 15.11
N ASN A 124 -13.67 5.82 14.89
CA ASN A 124 -14.26 4.72 14.11
C ASN A 124 -14.76 5.16 12.73
N VAL A 125 -14.03 6.07 12.09
CA VAL A 125 -14.26 6.54 10.72
C VAL A 125 -13.49 5.65 9.75
N SER A 126 -13.95 5.59 8.51
CA SER A 126 -13.28 4.81 7.46
C SER A 126 -11.86 5.32 7.22
N ILE A 127 -10.92 4.38 7.18
CA ILE A 127 -9.54 4.58 6.79
C ILE A 127 -9.22 3.71 5.59
N GLY A 128 -8.23 4.07 4.81
CA GLY A 128 -7.90 3.35 3.60
C GLY A 128 -6.47 3.52 3.14
N THR A 129 -6.09 2.74 2.14
CA THR A 129 -4.86 2.93 1.38
C THR A 129 -5.22 3.56 0.04
N ILE A 130 -4.66 4.70 -0.27
CA ILE A 130 -4.87 5.39 -1.55
C ILE A 130 -3.61 5.23 -2.39
N PHE A 131 -3.76 4.92 -3.68
CA PHE A 131 -2.62 4.78 -4.56
C PHE A 131 -2.92 5.19 -6.01
N SER A 132 -1.86 5.58 -6.71
CA SER A 132 -1.86 5.85 -8.14
C SER A 132 -0.69 5.15 -8.80
N ILE A 133 -0.94 4.50 -9.94
CA ILE A 133 0.06 3.73 -10.68
C ILE A 133 0.27 4.40 -12.04
N HIS A 134 1.51 4.70 -12.34
CA HIS A 134 1.92 5.26 -13.62
C HIS A 134 2.91 4.33 -14.29
N ARG A 135 2.91 4.32 -15.61
CA ARG A 135 3.92 3.62 -16.39
C ARG A 135 4.99 4.62 -16.79
N SER A 136 6.24 4.35 -16.42
CA SER A 136 7.34 5.20 -16.83
C SER A 136 7.58 5.08 -18.34
N LYS A 137 7.98 6.17 -18.97
CA LYS A 137 8.45 6.16 -20.37
C LYS A 137 9.97 5.90 -20.36
N PRO A 138 10.53 5.30 -21.43
CA PRO A 138 11.97 5.04 -21.50
C PRO A 138 12.87 6.25 -21.25
N LYS A 139 12.35 7.48 -21.45
CA LYS A 139 13.07 8.73 -21.20
C LYS A 139 13.09 9.18 -19.73
N ASP A 140 12.31 8.53 -18.86
CA ASP A 140 12.16 8.93 -17.46
C ASP A 140 13.12 8.15 -16.54
N LEU A 141 14.02 7.32 -17.12
CA LEU A 141 14.90 6.39 -16.40
C LEU A 141 16.38 6.74 -16.47
N ASP A 142 16.76 7.88 -17.12
CA ASP A 142 18.13 8.38 -17.25
C ASP A 142 18.49 9.37 -16.12
#